data_2a67783928a4e4e048dedf27d4d9bce6
#
_entry.id   2a67783928a4e4e048dedf27d4d9bce6
#
_cell.length_a   1.000
_cell.length_b   1.000
_cell.length_c   1.000
_cell.angle_alpha   90.00
_cell.angle_beta   90.00
_cell.angle_gamma   90.00
#
_symmetry.space_group_name_H-M   'P 1'
#
loop_
_entity.id
_entity.type
_entity.pdbx_description
1 polymer ?
#
loop_
_entity_poly.entity_id
_entity_poly.type
_entity_poly.pdbx_seq_one_letter_code
_entity_poly.pdbx_strand_id
1 'polypeptide(L)'
;LPVEITWWGHATATVRDSGVRVLTDPLFVARLMHLRRRRGALPPPSAAIADVVVVSHLHSDHLHLPSLARLAPGTRLVVPHGARAAVPGLRRLAAVRGLPVTEVRPGDEIAAGALTIRAVPAAHDGRRWPYGTRTAPALGYVIQGEARTYFAGDTGLFDGMARAVGACDVAMLPVGGWGPFLGHGHLDPGRAAEALAELAPRAAVPVHYGTYWPIGMDAVRPHEFHAPGDDFVRRAAALAPGVAVHRLGHGESMRLEAAR
;
A
#
# COMPACT_ATOMS: atom_id res chain seq x y z
N LEU A 1 4.46 -19.39 -12.03
CA LEU A 1 3.63 -18.36 -12.70
C LEU A 1 4.21 -16.98 -12.41
N PRO A 2 4.16 -16.02 -13.37
CA PRO A 2 4.63 -14.68 -13.09
C PRO A 2 3.83 -14.03 -11.95
N VAL A 3 4.49 -13.18 -11.13
CA VAL A 3 3.78 -12.30 -10.23
C VAL A 3 3.09 -11.20 -11.05
N GLU A 4 1.82 -10.93 -10.74
CA GLU A 4 1.05 -9.85 -11.37
C GLU A 4 0.65 -8.83 -10.32
N ILE A 5 0.89 -7.55 -10.58
CA ILE A 5 0.49 -6.45 -9.71
C ILE A 5 -0.45 -5.53 -10.48
N THR A 6 -1.67 -5.35 -9.98
CA THR A 6 -2.67 -4.42 -10.52
C THR A 6 -2.83 -3.26 -9.56
N TRP A 7 -2.59 -2.02 -10.02
CA TRP A 7 -2.79 -0.83 -9.19
C TRP A 7 -4.19 -0.23 -9.38
N TRP A 8 -4.96 -0.17 -8.31
CA TRP A 8 -6.34 0.37 -8.33
C TRP A 8 -6.42 1.86 -7.98
N GLY A 9 -5.31 2.43 -7.52
CA GLY A 9 -5.18 3.82 -7.08
C GLY A 9 -4.89 3.94 -5.59
N HIS A 10 -4.32 5.07 -5.19
CA HIS A 10 -3.84 5.32 -3.84
C HIS A 10 -2.88 4.20 -3.38
N ALA A 11 -3.07 3.64 -2.19
CA ALA A 11 -2.32 2.48 -1.70
C ALA A 11 -2.99 1.13 -2.05
N THR A 12 -4.09 1.14 -2.81
CA THR A 12 -4.85 -0.07 -3.15
C THR A 12 -4.28 -0.75 -4.37
N ALA A 13 -3.78 -1.96 -4.20
CA ALA A 13 -3.32 -2.82 -5.28
C ALA A 13 -3.62 -4.30 -4.99
N THR A 14 -3.72 -5.10 -6.05
CA THR A 14 -3.78 -6.55 -5.96
C THR A 14 -2.45 -7.14 -6.39
N VAL A 15 -1.82 -7.92 -5.53
CA VAL A 15 -0.67 -8.78 -5.85
C VAL A 15 -1.17 -10.20 -6.03
N ARG A 16 -0.96 -10.78 -7.22
CA ARG A 16 -1.28 -12.18 -7.53
C ARG A 16 0.01 -12.94 -7.70
N ASP A 17 0.24 -13.89 -6.82
CA ASP A 17 1.42 -14.73 -6.85
C ASP A 17 1.05 -16.13 -6.36
N SER A 18 1.60 -17.18 -6.96
CA SER A 18 1.43 -18.59 -6.56
C SER A 18 -0.05 -19.00 -6.38
N GLY A 19 -0.95 -18.41 -7.19
CA GLY A 19 -2.39 -18.68 -7.12
C GLY A 19 -3.15 -17.92 -6.02
N VAL A 20 -2.46 -17.14 -5.19
CA VAL A 20 -3.04 -16.34 -4.09
C VAL A 20 -3.19 -14.87 -4.50
N ARG A 21 -4.27 -14.23 -4.06
CA ARG A 21 -4.53 -12.81 -4.26
C ARG A 21 -4.39 -12.06 -2.95
N VAL A 22 -3.40 -11.19 -2.86
CA VAL A 22 -3.20 -10.27 -1.72
C VAL A 22 -3.64 -8.88 -2.14
N LEU A 23 -4.58 -8.30 -1.40
CA LEU A 23 -5.08 -6.93 -1.63
C LEU A 23 -4.49 -6.01 -0.56
N THR A 24 -3.90 -4.88 -0.99
CA THR A 24 -3.30 -3.90 -0.10
C THR A 24 -4.26 -2.73 0.15
N ASP A 25 -4.37 -2.28 1.39
CA ASP A 25 -5.06 -1.05 1.84
C ASP A 25 -6.31 -0.69 1.02
N PRO A 26 -7.38 -1.51 1.03
CA PRO A 26 -8.50 -1.35 0.12
C PRO A 26 -9.30 -0.07 0.38
N LEU A 27 -9.36 0.80 -0.65
CA LEU A 27 -10.13 2.04 -0.66
C LEU A 27 -11.00 2.13 -1.93
N PHE A 28 -12.27 1.75 -1.81
CA PHE A 28 -13.23 1.57 -2.91
C PHE A 28 -14.32 2.65 -2.96
N VAL A 29 -13.99 3.89 -2.63
CA VAL A 29 -14.97 4.99 -2.55
C VAL A 29 -14.58 6.17 -3.45
N ALA A 30 -15.58 6.90 -3.94
CA ALA A 30 -15.36 8.12 -4.70
C ALA A 30 -15.02 9.31 -3.79
N ARG A 31 -15.44 9.23 -2.52
CA ARG A 31 -15.25 10.30 -1.53
C ARG A 31 -14.89 9.71 -0.17
N LEU A 32 -13.88 10.29 0.45
CA LEU A 32 -13.45 9.99 1.81
C LEU A 32 -13.36 11.31 2.58
N MET A 33 -14.31 11.57 3.49
CA MET A 33 -14.39 12.84 4.23
C MET A 33 -14.26 14.08 3.31
N HIS A 34 -13.16 14.84 3.42
CA HIS A 34 -12.87 16.02 2.59
C HIS A 34 -12.12 15.69 1.29
N LEU A 35 -11.81 14.41 1.04
CA LEU A 35 -11.13 13.95 -0.16
C LEU A 35 -12.12 13.46 -1.20
N ARG A 36 -11.80 13.73 -2.46
CA ARG A 36 -12.53 13.20 -3.60
C ARG A 36 -11.56 12.50 -4.55
N ARG A 37 -11.97 11.33 -5.07
CA ARG A 37 -11.25 10.67 -6.14
C ARG A 37 -11.32 11.52 -7.41
N ARG A 38 -10.15 11.94 -7.91
CA ARG A 38 -10.01 12.87 -9.03
C ARG A 38 -9.53 12.18 -10.30
N ARG A 39 -8.88 11.03 -10.17
CA ARG A 39 -8.34 10.29 -11.31
C ARG A 39 -8.66 8.81 -11.17
N GLY A 40 -8.87 8.17 -12.33
CA GLY A 40 -9.21 6.77 -12.47
C GLY A 40 -10.66 6.46 -12.08
N ALA A 41 -11.24 5.45 -12.70
CA ALA A 41 -12.53 4.91 -12.31
C ALA A 41 -12.48 4.31 -10.90
N LEU A 42 -13.64 4.15 -10.25
CA LEU A 42 -13.71 3.32 -9.05
C LEU A 42 -13.29 1.90 -9.40
N PRO A 43 -12.52 1.24 -8.50
CA PRO A 43 -12.19 -0.16 -8.70
C PRO A 43 -13.45 -1.00 -8.89
N PRO A 44 -13.48 -1.92 -9.86
CA PRO A 44 -14.63 -2.77 -10.11
C PRO A 44 -14.87 -3.71 -8.91
N PRO A 45 -16.06 -4.33 -8.78
CA PRO A 45 -16.33 -5.29 -7.70
C PRO A 45 -15.31 -6.43 -7.62
N SER A 46 -14.73 -6.84 -8.78
CA SER A 46 -13.68 -7.85 -8.84
C SER A 46 -12.38 -7.46 -8.13
N ALA A 47 -12.11 -6.17 -7.93
CA ALA A 47 -10.96 -5.71 -7.16
C ALA A 47 -11.06 -6.06 -5.65
N ALA A 48 -12.28 -6.32 -5.15
CA ALA A 48 -12.52 -6.76 -3.78
C ALA A 48 -12.38 -8.28 -3.59
N ILE A 49 -12.10 -9.04 -4.67
CA ILE A 49 -11.87 -10.48 -4.59
C ILE A 49 -10.42 -10.71 -4.18
N ALA A 50 -10.22 -11.13 -2.94
CA ALA A 50 -8.91 -11.40 -2.37
C ALA A 50 -8.98 -12.59 -1.39
N ASP A 51 -7.90 -13.34 -1.28
CA ASP A 51 -7.71 -14.39 -0.27
C ASP A 51 -7.25 -13.76 1.05
N VAL A 52 -6.37 -12.75 0.93
CA VAL A 52 -5.82 -12.01 2.05
C VAL A 52 -5.84 -10.50 1.76
N VAL A 53 -6.15 -9.72 2.78
CA VAL A 53 -6.00 -8.26 2.76
C VAL A 53 -4.94 -7.90 3.79
N VAL A 54 -3.95 -7.10 3.39
CA VAL A 54 -2.98 -6.49 4.28
C VAL A 54 -3.30 -5.01 4.46
N VAL A 55 -3.31 -4.55 5.71
CA VAL A 55 -3.54 -3.13 6.05
C VAL A 55 -2.29 -2.58 6.70
N SER A 56 -1.73 -1.54 6.10
CA SER A 56 -0.45 -0.98 6.54
C SER A 56 -0.54 -0.23 7.87
N HIS A 57 -1.55 0.59 8.07
CA HIS A 57 -1.72 1.39 9.27
C HIS A 57 -3.17 1.86 9.48
N LEU A 58 -3.42 2.62 10.54
CA LEU A 58 -4.78 2.93 10.97
C LEU A 58 -5.45 4.10 10.26
N HIS A 59 -4.77 4.93 9.46
CA HIS A 59 -5.41 6.07 8.78
C HIS A 59 -6.62 5.62 7.96
N SER A 60 -7.61 6.51 7.83
CA SER A 60 -8.92 6.15 7.26
C SER A 60 -8.89 5.84 5.77
N ASP A 61 -7.87 6.27 5.07
CA ASP A 61 -7.60 6.00 3.65
C ASP A 61 -6.84 4.68 3.42
N HIS A 62 -6.41 4.00 4.49
CA HIS A 62 -5.80 2.67 4.47
C HIS A 62 -6.68 1.63 5.20
N LEU A 63 -7.04 1.86 6.47
CA LEU A 63 -8.00 1.03 7.18
C LEU A 63 -9.42 1.63 7.01
N HIS A 64 -10.06 1.35 5.87
CA HIS A 64 -11.37 1.89 5.53
C HIS A 64 -12.48 0.86 5.71
N LEU A 65 -13.22 0.94 6.82
CA LEU A 65 -14.25 -0.05 7.18
C LEU A 65 -15.31 -0.28 6.08
N PRO A 66 -15.86 0.76 5.39
CA PRO A 66 -16.81 0.54 4.30
C PRO A 66 -16.22 -0.23 3.11
N SER A 67 -14.92 -0.08 2.82
CA SER A 67 -14.26 -0.89 1.79
C SER A 67 -14.06 -2.33 2.23
N LEU A 68 -13.64 -2.55 3.49
CA LEU A 68 -13.53 -3.89 4.07
C LEU A 68 -14.88 -4.63 4.12
N ALA A 69 -16.00 -3.90 4.26
CA ALA A 69 -17.34 -4.48 4.22
C ALA A 69 -17.70 -5.07 2.84
N ARG A 70 -16.95 -4.76 1.78
CA ARG A 70 -17.18 -5.29 0.42
C ARG A 70 -16.46 -6.61 0.16
N LEU A 71 -15.60 -7.03 1.07
CA LEU A 71 -14.86 -8.29 0.95
C LEU A 71 -15.78 -9.50 1.11
N ALA A 72 -15.44 -10.61 0.47
CA ALA A 72 -16.13 -11.86 0.63
C ALA A 72 -15.91 -12.45 2.04
N PRO A 73 -16.88 -13.15 2.61
CA PRO A 73 -16.68 -13.93 3.84
C PRO A 73 -15.50 -14.90 3.68
N GLY A 74 -14.73 -15.06 4.74
CA GLY A 74 -13.51 -15.89 4.73
C GLY A 74 -12.25 -15.17 4.27
N THR A 75 -12.34 -14.00 3.63
CA THR A 75 -11.15 -13.18 3.31
C THR A 75 -10.40 -12.83 4.59
N ARG A 76 -9.14 -13.21 4.70
CA ARG A 76 -8.32 -12.97 5.88
C ARG A 76 -7.83 -11.52 5.93
N LEU A 77 -8.07 -10.84 7.04
CA LEU A 77 -7.54 -9.50 7.29
C LEU A 77 -6.26 -9.59 8.12
N VAL A 78 -5.17 -9.04 7.61
CA VAL A 78 -3.91 -8.86 8.34
C VAL A 78 -3.77 -7.38 8.64
N VAL A 79 -3.71 -7.04 9.92
CA VAL A 79 -3.72 -5.65 10.38
C VAL A 79 -2.64 -5.44 11.44
N PRO A 80 -2.19 -4.20 11.68
CA PRO A 80 -1.25 -3.90 12.75
C PRO A 80 -1.78 -4.32 14.12
N HIS A 81 -0.88 -4.82 14.98
CA HIS A 81 -1.24 -5.19 16.35
C HIS A 81 -1.84 -4.00 17.11
N GLY A 82 -2.99 -4.22 17.75
CA GLY A 82 -3.77 -3.18 18.42
C GLY A 82 -4.86 -2.56 17.55
N ALA A 83 -4.92 -2.85 16.25
CA ALA A 83 -5.93 -2.28 15.34
C ALA A 83 -7.37 -2.56 15.81
N ARG A 84 -7.67 -3.76 16.30
CA ARG A 84 -9.00 -4.11 16.82
C ARG A 84 -9.40 -3.32 18.05
N ALA A 85 -8.45 -2.92 18.86
CA ALA A 85 -8.69 -2.07 20.04
C ALA A 85 -8.79 -0.59 19.63
N ALA A 86 -7.90 -0.14 18.73
CA ALA A 86 -7.87 1.23 18.27
C ALA A 86 -9.05 1.61 17.37
N VAL A 87 -9.61 0.63 16.63
CA VAL A 87 -10.74 0.82 15.71
C VAL A 87 -11.88 -0.15 16.09
N PRO A 88 -12.74 0.18 17.09
CA PRO A 88 -13.76 -0.74 17.61
C PRO A 88 -14.73 -1.27 16.54
N GLY A 89 -15.02 -0.47 15.50
CA GLY A 89 -15.86 -0.88 14.38
C GLY A 89 -15.27 -2.04 13.57
N LEU A 90 -13.96 -2.25 13.59
CA LEU A 90 -13.28 -3.34 12.90
C LEU A 90 -13.71 -4.71 13.46
N ARG A 91 -13.79 -4.86 14.79
CA ARG A 91 -14.23 -6.11 15.43
C ARG A 91 -15.65 -6.49 15.02
N ARG A 92 -16.55 -5.50 15.08
CA ARG A 92 -17.96 -5.70 14.70
C ARG A 92 -18.09 -6.06 13.22
N LEU A 93 -17.42 -5.30 12.37
CA LEU A 93 -17.41 -5.54 10.93
C LEU A 93 -16.90 -6.95 10.60
N ALA A 94 -15.75 -7.32 11.15
CA ALA A 94 -15.13 -8.61 10.91
C ALA A 94 -16.06 -9.78 11.34
N ALA A 95 -16.69 -9.66 12.50
CA ALA A 95 -17.66 -10.66 12.98
C ALA A 95 -18.89 -10.76 12.06
N VAL A 96 -19.50 -9.63 11.69
CA VAL A 96 -20.70 -9.61 10.83
C VAL A 96 -20.40 -10.10 9.41
N ARG A 97 -19.20 -9.82 8.89
CA ARG A 97 -18.82 -10.20 7.54
C ARG A 97 -18.11 -11.54 7.45
N GLY A 98 -17.83 -12.20 8.58
CA GLY A 98 -17.09 -13.47 8.61
C GLY A 98 -15.65 -13.32 8.12
N LEU A 99 -14.95 -12.24 8.49
CA LEU A 99 -13.58 -11.94 8.09
C LEU A 99 -12.63 -12.32 9.23
N PRO A 100 -11.81 -13.38 9.10
CA PRO A 100 -10.77 -13.70 10.07
C PRO A 100 -9.75 -12.56 10.18
N VAL A 101 -9.46 -12.07 11.39
CA VAL A 101 -8.50 -10.99 11.64
C VAL A 101 -7.28 -11.51 12.36
N THR A 102 -6.11 -11.30 11.75
CA THR A 102 -4.79 -11.54 12.34
C THR A 102 -4.11 -10.20 12.59
N GLU A 103 -3.74 -9.93 13.84
CA GLU A 103 -2.95 -8.76 14.21
C GLU A 103 -1.47 -9.15 14.20
N VAL A 104 -0.61 -8.30 13.59
CA VAL A 104 0.82 -8.56 13.42
C VAL A 104 1.67 -7.39 13.89
N ARG A 105 2.90 -7.68 14.32
CA ARG A 105 3.98 -6.73 14.66
C ARG A 105 5.09 -6.79 13.62
N PRO A 106 5.97 -5.80 13.54
CA PRO A 106 7.18 -5.92 12.74
C PRO A 106 7.95 -7.20 13.08
N GLY A 107 8.30 -7.98 12.08
CA GLY A 107 8.96 -9.27 12.19
C GLY A 107 8.03 -10.49 12.18
N ASP A 108 6.74 -10.31 12.43
CA ASP A 108 5.78 -11.44 12.36
C ASP A 108 5.61 -11.92 10.93
N GLU A 109 5.48 -13.24 10.78
CA GLU A 109 5.24 -13.92 9.51
C GLU A 109 3.93 -14.71 9.59
N ILE A 110 3.17 -14.68 8.51
CA ILE A 110 1.94 -15.47 8.37
C ILE A 110 1.96 -16.26 7.06
N ALA A 111 1.48 -17.49 7.10
CA ALA A 111 1.22 -18.27 5.89
C ALA A 111 -0.14 -17.86 5.29
N ALA A 112 -0.19 -17.74 3.96
CA ALA A 112 -1.39 -17.42 3.19
C ALA A 112 -1.40 -18.26 1.89
N GLY A 113 -1.99 -19.47 1.96
CA GLY A 113 -1.88 -20.43 0.87
C GLY A 113 -0.41 -20.82 0.63
N ALA A 114 0.07 -20.60 -0.60
CA ALA A 114 1.46 -20.85 -0.98
C ALA A 114 2.39 -19.64 -0.65
N LEU A 115 1.86 -18.55 -0.08
CA LEU A 115 2.64 -17.37 0.25
C LEU A 115 3.01 -17.32 1.73
N THR A 116 4.14 -16.66 2.00
CA THR A 116 4.48 -16.12 3.33
C THR A 116 4.39 -14.60 3.26
N ILE A 117 3.70 -13.98 4.22
CA ILE A 117 3.58 -12.53 4.34
C ILE A 117 4.28 -12.11 5.64
N ARG A 118 5.34 -11.33 5.52
CA ARG A 118 6.10 -10.81 6.66
C ARG A 118 5.83 -9.33 6.84
N ALA A 119 5.44 -8.93 8.06
CA ALA A 119 5.31 -7.55 8.45
C ALA A 119 6.69 -6.93 8.70
N VAL A 120 6.94 -5.74 8.17
CA VAL A 120 8.18 -4.98 8.39
C VAL A 120 7.85 -3.59 8.94
N PRO A 121 8.77 -2.93 9.67
CA PRO A 121 8.51 -1.60 10.20
C PRO A 121 8.32 -0.58 9.07
N ALA A 122 7.51 0.46 9.35
CA ALA A 122 7.38 1.64 8.54
C ALA A 122 7.56 2.89 9.43
N ALA A 123 8.22 3.92 8.89
CA ALA A 123 8.45 5.18 9.59
C ALA A 123 7.29 6.14 9.33
N HIS A 124 6.14 5.88 9.96
CA HIS A 124 4.92 6.65 9.77
C HIS A 124 4.11 6.75 11.07
N ASP A 125 3.22 7.75 11.12
CA ASP A 125 2.31 7.94 12.26
C ASP A 125 1.25 6.83 12.30
N GLY A 126 1.26 6.04 13.35
CA GLY A 126 0.32 4.93 13.54
C GLY A 126 -1.00 5.32 14.20
N ARG A 127 -1.28 6.61 14.44
CA ARG A 127 -2.54 7.07 15.04
C ARG A 127 -3.72 6.93 14.07
N ARG A 128 -4.91 6.66 14.61
CA ARG A 128 -6.14 6.64 13.80
C ARG A 128 -6.54 8.04 13.30
N TRP A 129 -6.33 9.06 14.12
CA TRP A 129 -6.67 10.46 13.87
C TRP A 129 -5.51 11.35 14.28
N PRO A 130 -5.26 12.48 13.64
CA PRO A 130 -4.10 13.33 13.88
C PRO A 130 -3.86 13.70 15.35
N TYR A 131 -4.83 13.88 16.15
CA TYR A 131 -4.69 14.23 17.59
C TYR A 131 -5.25 13.12 18.49
N GLY A 132 -5.50 11.94 17.95
CA GLY A 132 -6.05 10.81 18.68
C GLY A 132 -5.00 10.10 19.54
N THR A 133 -5.47 9.43 20.59
CA THR A 133 -4.64 8.58 21.46
C THR A 133 -4.61 7.13 20.99
N ARG A 134 -5.50 6.73 20.09
CA ARG A 134 -5.59 5.36 19.57
C ARG A 134 -4.55 5.17 18.47
N THR A 135 -3.61 4.27 18.70
CA THR A 135 -2.47 4.01 17.83
C THR A 135 -2.21 2.53 17.65
N ALA A 136 -1.57 2.17 16.55
CA ALA A 136 -0.94 0.88 16.30
C ALA A 136 0.32 1.15 15.45
N PRO A 137 1.29 0.22 15.39
CA PRO A 137 2.48 0.42 14.55
C PRO A 137 2.08 0.56 13.08
N ALA A 138 2.75 1.44 12.34
CA ALA A 138 2.70 1.43 10.89
C ALA A 138 3.60 0.32 10.35
N LEU A 139 3.14 -0.36 9.30
CA LEU A 139 3.77 -1.55 8.74
C LEU A 139 3.90 -1.45 7.22
N GLY A 140 5.00 -1.96 6.69
CA GLY A 140 5.06 -2.50 5.34
C GLY A 140 4.90 -4.02 5.37
N TYR A 141 4.80 -4.63 4.19
CA TYR A 141 4.68 -6.08 4.05
C TYR A 141 5.59 -6.60 2.95
N VAL A 142 6.31 -7.68 3.23
CA VAL A 142 7.00 -8.48 2.22
C VAL A 142 6.15 -9.71 1.95
N ILE A 143 5.62 -9.80 0.74
CA ILE A 143 4.80 -10.91 0.24
C ILE A 143 5.74 -11.80 -0.56
N GLN A 144 5.97 -13.02 -0.07
CA GLN A 144 6.91 -13.95 -0.66
C GLN A 144 6.19 -15.17 -1.23
N GLY A 145 6.34 -15.38 -2.54
CA GLY A 145 5.90 -16.52 -3.30
C GLY A 145 6.95 -16.88 -4.35
N GLU A 146 6.56 -16.90 -5.63
CA GLU A 146 7.50 -17.01 -6.77
C GLU A 146 8.40 -15.77 -6.89
N ALA A 147 7.92 -14.62 -6.43
CA ALA A 147 8.69 -13.41 -6.28
C ALA A 147 8.50 -12.82 -4.87
N ARG A 148 9.42 -11.94 -4.47
CA ARG A 148 9.32 -11.17 -3.24
C ARG A 148 8.83 -9.77 -3.55
N THR A 149 7.58 -9.46 -3.20
CA THR A 149 6.99 -8.13 -3.40
C THR A 149 6.97 -7.38 -2.08
N TYR A 150 7.63 -6.24 -2.01
CA TYR A 150 7.55 -5.30 -0.89
C TYR A 150 6.46 -4.28 -1.15
N PHE A 151 5.45 -4.23 -0.29
CA PHE A 151 4.46 -3.17 -0.18
C PHE A 151 4.83 -2.29 1.00
N ALA A 152 5.24 -1.05 0.75
CA ALA A 152 5.74 -0.18 1.81
C ALA A 152 4.65 0.39 2.73
N GLY A 153 3.39 0.48 2.25
CA GLY A 153 2.38 1.33 2.90
C GLY A 153 2.82 2.79 2.87
N ASP A 154 2.41 3.57 3.87
CA ASP A 154 2.96 4.91 4.08
C ASP A 154 4.19 4.83 4.98
N THR A 155 5.27 5.44 4.53
CA THR A 155 6.53 5.48 5.26
C THR A 155 7.38 6.68 4.81
N GLY A 156 8.18 7.21 5.72
CA GLY A 156 9.36 7.99 5.38
C GLY A 156 10.55 7.07 5.09
N LEU A 157 11.63 7.61 4.55
CA LEU A 157 12.91 6.92 4.49
C LEU A 157 13.47 6.82 5.92
N PHE A 158 13.93 5.63 6.32
CA PHE A 158 14.50 5.40 7.64
C PHE A 158 15.75 4.52 7.57
N ASP A 159 16.65 4.70 8.51
CA ASP A 159 17.88 3.95 8.60
C ASP A 159 17.63 2.45 8.74
N GLY A 160 18.22 1.67 7.86
CA GLY A 160 18.09 0.22 7.85
C GLY A 160 16.82 -0.29 7.14
N MET A 161 16.13 0.54 6.34
CA MET A 161 14.98 0.10 5.53
C MET A 161 15.33 -1.14 4.70
N ALA A 162 16.42 -1.10 3.94
CA ALA A 162 16.85 -2.23 3.11
C ALA A 162 17.13 -3.50 3.94
N ARG A 163 17.69 -3.36 5.16
CA ARG A 163 17.89 -4.49 6.08
C ARG A 163 16.57 -5.06 6.60
N ALA A 164 15.62 -4.20 6.95
CA ALA A 164 14.32 -4.62 7.46
C ALA A 164 13.49 -5.34 6.38
N VAL A 165 13.54 -4.84 5.15
CA VAL A 165 12.83 -5.42 3.99
C VAL A 165 13.55 -6.69 3.51
N GLY A 166 14.88 -6.68 3.46
CA GLY A 166 15.68 -7.71 2.82
C GLY A 166 15.60 -7.63 1.29
N ALA A 167 16.12 -8.64 0.61
CA ALA A 167 16.04 -8.71 -0.85
C ALA A 167 14.57 -8.75 -1.30
N CYS A 168 14.20 -7.95 -2.30
CA CYS A 168 12.89 -8.00 -2.94
C CYS A 168 13.03 -7.91 -4.46
N ASP A 169 12.09 -8.53 -5.18
CA ASP A 169 12.03 -8.49 -6.65
C ASP A 169 11.24 -7.29 -7.14
N VAL A 170 10.18 -6.93 -6.41
CA VAL A 170 9.32 -5.77 -6.71
C VAL A 170 9.16 -4.91 -5.47
N ALA A 171 9.31 -3.59 -5.61
CA ALA A 171 8.99 -2.62 -4.57
C ALA A 171 7.81 -1.74 -4.98
N MET A 172 6.75 -1.74 -4.17
CA MET A 172 5.61 -0.81 -4.27
C MET A 172 5.84 0.31 -3.28
N LEU A 173 6.26 1.48 -3.76
CA LEU A 173 6.66 2.62 -2.93
C LEU A 173 5.68 3.78 -3.04
N PRO A 174 5.27 4.40 -1.92
CA PRO A 174 4.52 5.65 -1.96
C PRO A 174 5.43 6.75 -2.51
N VAL A 175 4.91 7.60 -3.40
CA VAL A 175 5.67 8.69 -4.02
C VAL A 175 4.98 10.04 -3.87
N GLY A 176 3.97 10.12 -3.01
CA GLY A 176 3.17 11.31 -2.80
C GLY A 176 2.12 11.10 -1.71
N GLY A 177 1.00 11.82 -1.83
CA GLY A 177 -0.11 11.78 -0.88
C GLY A 177 -1.41 12.22 -1.53
N TRP A 178 -2.35 12.61 -0.70
CA TRP A 178 -3.67 13.08 -1.12
C TRP A 178 -3.88 14.60 -0.91
N GLY A 179 -2.84 15.35 -0.65
CA GLY A 179 -2.96 16.78 -0.36
C GLY A 179 -1.80 17.61 -0.90
N PRO A 180 -1.95 18.94 -0.91
CA PRO A 180 -0.94 19.85 -1.44
C PRO A 180 0.33 19.92 -0.58
N PHE A 181 0.29 19.34 0.63
CA PHE A 181 1.41 19.29 1.56
C PHE A 181 1.61 17.85 2.02
N LEU A 182 2.76 17.31 1.73
CA LEU A 182 3.15 15.98 2.19
C LEU A 182 3.68 16.10 3.63
N GLY A 183 3.03 15.41 4.57
CA GLY A 183 3.44 15.41 5.98
C GLY A 183 4.71 14.61 6.24
N HIS A 184 5.25 14.74 7.45
CA HIS A 184 6.35 13.90 7.91
C HIS A 184 5.95 12.42 7.86
N GLY A 185 6.92 11.53 7.61
CA GLY A 185 6.67 10.09 7.52
C GLY A 185 6.05 9.65 6.19
N HIS A 186 6.25 10.44 5.13
CA HIS A 186 5.92 10.07 3.76
C HIS A 186 7.16 10.22 2.86
N LEU A 187 7.27 9.34 1.88
CA LEU A 187 8.24 9.49 0.80
C LEU A 187 7.68 10.45 -0.26
N ASP A 188 8.45 11.46 -0.61
CA ASP A 188 8.31 12.20 -1.85
C ASP A 188 9.02 11.45 -2.99
N PRO A 189 8.90 11.88 -4.27
CA PRO A 189 9.53 11.20 -5.38
C PRO A 189 11.06 11.08 -5.27
N GLY A 190 11.72 12.05 -4.61
CA GLY A 190 13.17 12.03 -4.39
C GLY A 190 13.57 10.96 -3.39
N ARG A 191 12.97 11.00 -2.21
CA ARG A 191 13.23 10.03 -1.14
C ARG A 191 12.79 8.61 -1.52
N ALA A 192 11.72 8.47 -2.31
CA ALA A 192 11.32 7.18 -2.86
C ALA A 192 12.37 6.62 -3.83
N ALA A 193 13.02 7.47 -4.63
CA ALA A 193 14.10 7.04 -5.52
C ALA A 193 15.39 6.69 -4.73
N GLU A 194 15.68 7.38 -3.63
CA GLU A 194 16.75 7.01 -2.69
C GLU A 194 16.47 5.63 -2.06
N ALA A 195 15.24 5.43 -1.53
CA ALA A 195 14.82 4.14 -1.02
C ALA A 195 14.92 3.02 -2.07
N LEU A 196 14.55 3.32 -3.32
CA LEU A 196 14.66 2.38 -4.43
C LEU A 196 16.11 1.97 -4.70
N ALA A 197 17.04 2.92 -4.63
CA ALA A 197 18.48 2.65 -4.82
C ALA A 197 19.03 1.74 -3.69
N GLU A 198 18.58 1.92 -2.46
CA GLU A 198 18.97 1.07 -1.33
C GLU A 198 18.36 -0.34 -1.40
N LEU A 199 17.09 -0.44 -1.80
CA LEU A 199 16.37 -1.72 -1.91
C LEU A 199 16.82 -2.54 -3.13
N ALA A 200 17.22 -1.87 -4.21
CA ALA A 200 17.70 -2.45 -5.46
C ALA A 200 16.84 -3.62 -6.01
N PRO A 201 15.50 -3.50 -6.09
CA PRO A 201 14.66 -4.54 -6.66
C PRO A 201 14.83 -4.63 -8.17
N ARG A 202 14.27 -5.68 -8.80
CA ARG A 202 14.22 -5.82 -10.26
C ARG A 202 13.20 -4.85 -10.89
N ALA A 203 12.10 -4.60 -10.19
CA ALA A 203 11.03 -3.70 -10.64
C ALA A 203 10.48 -2.85 -9.50
N ALA A 204 9.87 -1.71 -9.85
CA ALA A 204 9.17 -0.85 -8.90
C ALA A 204 7.85 -0.34 -9.46
N VAL A 205 6.87 -0.18 -8.56
CA VAL A 205 5.56 0.41 -8.86
C VAL A 205 5.33 1.58 -7.92
N PRO A 206 5.31 2.82 -8.41
CA PRO A 206 4.92 3.97 -7.60
C PRO A 206 3.43 3.92 -7.27
N VAL A 207 3.10 4.14 -5.99
CA VAL A 207 1.73 4.16 -5.46
C VAL A 207 1.50 5.41 -4.61
N HIS A 208 0.31 5.56 -4.04
CA HIS A 208 -0.09 6.61 -3.10
C HIS A 208 0.02 8.04 -3.65
N TYR A 209 -0.29 8.25 -4.93
CA TYR A 209 -0.32 9.57 -5.57
C TYR A 209 -1.46 9.67 -6.59
N GLY A 210 -1.81 10.88 -7.00
CA GLY A 210 -2.64 11.15 -8.18
C GLY A 210 -4.03 10.49 -8.20
N THR A 211 -4.59 10.10 -7.05
CA THR A 211 -5.90 9.45 -6.96
C THR A 211 -6.91 10.33 -6.23
N TYR A 212 -6.63 10.73 -5.01
CA TYR A 212 -7.49 11.57 -4.18
C TYR A 212 -6.91 12.97 -4.00
N TRP A 213 -7.79 13.96 -3.89
CA TRP A 213 -7.42 15.34 -3.62
C TRP A 213 -8.51 16.04 -2.79
N PRO A 214 -8.15 17.04 -1.94
CA PRO A 214 -9.13 17.77 -1.15
C PRO A 214 -10.12 18.52 -2.04
N ILE A 215 -11.39 18.48 -1.65
CA ILE A 215 -12.48 19.16 -2.37
C ILE A 215 -12.25 20.67 -2.30
N GLY A 216 -12.34 21.36 -3.44
CA GLY A 216 -12.14 22.80 -3.54
C GLY A 216 -10.68 23.24 -3.62
N MET A 217 -9.70 22.32 -3.55
CA MET A 217 -8.27 22.66 -3.59
C MET A 217 -7.59 22.31 -4.93
N ASP A 218 -8.35 22.24 -6.02
CA ASP A 218 -7.83 21.82 -7.33
C ASP A 218 -6.72 22.71 -7.89
N ALA A 219 -6.78 24.01 -7.58
CA ALA A 219 -5.78 24.99 -8.01
C ALA A 219 -4.60 25.15 -7.03
N VAL A 220 -4.66 24.47 -5.86
CA VAL A 220 -3.62 24.59 -4.83
C VAL A 220 -2.56 23.50 -5.08
N ARG A 221 -1.38 23.94 -5.49
CA ARG A 221 -0.23 23.06 -5.78
C ARG A 221 -0.60 21.83 -6.63
N PRO A 222 -1.21 22.02 -7.83
CA PRO A 222 -1.68 20.89 -8.65
C PRO A 222 -0.54 19.95 -9.07
N HIS A 223 0.70 20.42 -9.06
CA HIS A 223 1.88 19.60 -9.33
C HIS A 223 1.96 18.40 -8.38
N GLU A 224 1.68 18.58 -7.09
CA GLU A 224 1.71 17.53 -6.08
C GLU A 224 0.67 16.42 -6.32
N PHE A 225 -0.35 16.70 -7.14
CA PHE A 225 -1.31 15.72 -7.60
C PHE A 225 -0.89 15.05 -8.91
N HIS A 226 -0.39 15.82 -9.88
CA HIS A 226 -0.21 15.36 -11.24
C HIS A 226 1.15 14.72 -11.50
N ALA A 227 2.21 15.23 -10.90
CA ALA A 227 3.57 14.93 -11.29
C ALA A 227 4.31 13.85 -10.47
N PRO A 228 3.93 13.45 -9.23
CA PRO A 228 4.79 12.60 -8.41
C PRO A 228 5.25 11.31 -9.09
N GLY A 229 4.38 10.66 -9.86
CA GLY A 229 4.73 9.44 -10.58
C GLY A 229 5.79 9.67 -11.66
N ASP A 230 5.67 10.75 -12.45
CA ASP A 230 6.66 11.09 -13.50
C ASP A 230 7.97 11.58 -12.88
N ASP A 231 7.88 12.33 -11.78
CA ASP A 231 9.06 12.79 -11.02
C ASP A 231 9.84 11.60 -10.46
N PHE A 232 9.13 10.61 -9.92
CA PHE A 232 9.74 9.38 -9.43
C PHE A 232 10.46 8.62 -10.55
N VAL A 233 9.82 8.43 -11.72
CA VAL A 233 10.45 7.76 -12.87
C VAL A 233 11.76 8.45 -13.27
N ARG A 234 11.76 9.78 -13.39
CA ARG A 234 12.97 10.53 -13.75
C ARG A 234 14.10 10.39 -12.71
N ARG A 235 13.76 10.46 -11.42
CA ARG A 235 14.73 10.34 -10.32
C ARG A 235 15.26 8.91 -10.18
N ALA A 236 14.38 7.92 -10.31
CA ALA A 236 14.75 6.51 -10.31
C ALA A 236 15.70 6.17 -11.45
N ALA A 237 15.48 6.72 -12.65
CA ALA A 237 16.40 6.53 -13.78
C ALA A 237 17.82 7.04 -13.50
N ALA A 238 17.95 8.08 -12.65
CA ALA A 238 19.26 8.62 -12.26
C ALA A 238 19.90 7.84 -11.08
N LEU A 239 19.11 7.47 -10.06
CA LEU A 239 19.62 6.89 -8.81
C LEU A 239 19.64 5.37 -8.79
N ALA A 240 18.74 4.72 -9.52
CA ALA A 240 18.59 3.27 -9.59
C ALA A 240 18.37 2.80 -11.05
N PRO A 241 19.32 3.06 -11.98
CA PRO A 241 19.11 2.81 -13.41
C PRO A 241 18.91 1.35 -13.78
N GLY A 242 19.26 0.42 -12.89
CA GLY A 242 19.04 -1.01 -13.08
C GLY A 242 17.62 -1.49 -12.71
N VAL A 243 16.75 -0.62 -12.18
CA VAL A 243 15.40 -0.98 -11.75
C VAL A 243 14.37 -0.60 -12.81
N ALA A 244 13.56 -1.57 -13.25
CA ALA A 244 12.44 -1.32 -14.17
C ALA A 244 11.28 -0.63 -13.43
N VAL A 245 11.03 0.65 -13.66
CA VAL A 245 9.92 1.37 -13.03
C VAL A 245 8.67 1.27 -13.90
N HIS A 246 7.61 0.68 -13.34
CA HIS A 246 6.30 0.54 -13.98
C HIS A 246 5.32 1.58 -13.40
N ARG A 247 5.20 2.73 -14.06
CA ARG A 247 4.18 3.74 -13.73
C ARG A 247 2.83 3.33 -14.31
N LEU A 248 2.09 2.56 -13.52
CA LEU A 248 0.80 2.03 -13.93
C LEU A 248 -0.29 3.12 -13.91
N GLY A 249 -1.24 3.04 -14.85
CA GLY A 249 -2.52 3.69 -14.74
C GLY A 249 -3.45 2.96 -13.75
N HIS A 250 -4.55 3.61 -13.35
CA HIS A 250 -5.54 2.99 -12.47
C HIS A 250 -6.21 1.79 -13.16
N GLY A 251 -6.09 0.60 -12.56
CA GLY A 251 -6.58 -0.66 -13.12
C GLY A 251 -5.61 -1.35 -14.08
N GLU A 252 -4.45 -0.74 -14.37
CA GLU A 252 -3.40 -1.39 -15.13
C GLU A 252 -2.59 -2.38 -14.29
N SER A 253 -2.00 -3.35 -14.97
CA SER A 253 -1.19 -4.40 -14.35
C SER A 253 0.20 -4.47 -14.98
N MET A 254 1.17 -4.83 -14.14
CA MET A 254 2.47 -5.31 -14.59
C MET A 254 2.62 -6.79 -14.28
N ARG A 255 3.51 -7.46 -15.01
CA ARG A 255 3.93 -8.84 -14.73
C ARG A 255 5.44 -8.94 -14.64
N LEU A 256 5.91 -9.70 -13.67
CA LEU A 256 7.32 -10.04 -13.52
C LEU A 256 7.47 -11.55 -13.51
N GLU A 257 8.31 -12.06 -14.41
CA GLU A 257 8.67 -13.49 -14.41
C GLU A 257 9.52 -13.81 -13.17
N ALA A 258 9.27 -14.99 -12.58
CA ALA A 258 10.10 -15.49 -11.49
C ALA A 258 11.57 -15.50 -11.91
N ALA A 259 12.47 -15.20 -10.98
CA ALA A 259 13.89 -15.39 -11.22
C ALA A 259 14.15 -16.90 -11.45
N ARG A 260 14.84 -17.23 -12.54
CA ARG A 260 15.26 -18.61 -12.82
C ARG A 260 16.33 -19.06 -11.86
#